data_d9982019b9077fbf04f432ff9754b739
#
_entry.id   d9982019b9077fbf04f432ff9754b739
#
_cell.length_a   1.000
_cell.length_b   1.000
_cell.length_c   1.000
_cell.angle_alpha   90.00
_cell.angle_beta   90.00
_cell.angle_gamma   90.00
#
_symmetry.space_group_name_H-M   'P 1'
#
loop_
_entity.id
_entity.type
_entity.pdbx_description
1 polymer ?
#
loop_
_entity_poly.entity_id
_entity_poly.type
_entity_poly.pdbx_seq_one_letter_code
_entity_poly.pdbx_strand_id
1 'polypeptide(L)'
;KSSRRPSARGVDASTPAPSVAQGHEGNLTEQQQQILDAFTKELVENKIISLENAPPYQTTQLLRFLRARNFDKKAAMDMYVRTEEWRKKIDMDRLYEEFSFTERAQVARYGWRMYFHKTDRMGRPIFIQDLSGLDTEKVFSVTTADRIVQNFAVTLEHAVRERYLACTASAGRTVDDNLMILNVQGLGLSTFWSMKNKLQELLGILDNNFPELSGRVQ
;
A
#
# COMPACT_ATOMS: atom_id res chain seq x y z
N LYS A 1 18.59 19.80 40.59
CA LYS A 1 18.50 18.40 40.08
C LYS A 1 18.52 18.48 38.57
N SER A 2 19.72 18.13 38.02
CA SER A 2 20.01 18.19 36.58
C SER A 2 19.32 17.00 35.88
N SER A 3 18.39 17.26 34.94
CA SER A 3 17.78 16.23 34.09
C SER A 3 18.71 15.97 32.90
N ARG A 4 19.37 14.83 32.92
CA ARG A 4 20.13 14.33 31.76
C ARG A 4 19.12 13.93 30.65
N ARG A 5 19.17 14.60 29.50
CA ARG A 5 18.55 14.12 28.27
C ARG A 5 19.23 12.81 27.82
N PRO A 6 18.49 11.78 27.38
CA PRO A 6 19.12 10.61 26.80
C PRO A 6 19.79 11.01 25.46
N SER A 7 21.07 10.71 25.36
CA SER A 7 21.87 10.83 24.15
C SER A 7 21.25 9.96 23.04
N ALA A 8 20.98 10.56 21.88
CA ALA A 8 20.66 9.82 20.67
C ALA A 8 21.84 8.89 20.36
N ARG A 9 21.65 7.57 20.42
CA ARG A 9 22.64 6.61 19.95
C ARG A 9 22.85 6.86 18.45
N GLY A 10 24.09 7.21 18.09
CA GLY A 10 24.52 7.34 16.73
C GLY A 10 24.20 6.05 15.96
N VAL A 11 23.61 6.21 14.77
CA VAL A 11 23.42 5.13 13.82
C VAL A 11 24.82 4.68 13.42
N ASP A 12 25.16 3.42 13.67
CA ASP A 12 26.45 2.81 13.34
C ASP A 12 26.57 2.83 11.80
N ALA A 13 27.51 3.64 11.29
CA ALA A 13 27.71 3.88 9.86
C ALA A 13 28.29 2.66 9.11
N SER A 14 28.47 1.52 9.79
CA SER A 14 29.08 0.30 9.25
C SER A 14 28.09 -0.75 8.75
N THR A 15 26.77 -0.55 8.90
CA THR A 15 25.78 -1.50 8.36
C THR A 15 25.61 -1.23 6.86
N PRO A 16 25.96 -2.16 5.96
CA PRO A 16 25.74 -1.96 4.54
C PRO A 16 24.27 -1.67 4.26
N ALA A 17 24.01 -0.75 3.34
CA ALA A 17 22.65 -0.45 2.93
C ALA A 17 21.95 -1.74 2.48
N PRO A 18 20.70 -1.97 2.91
CA PRO A 18 19.99 -3.20 2.56
C PRO A 18 19.85 -3.29 1.05
N SER A 19 20.23 -4.45 0.48
CA SER A 19 20.12 -4.70 -0.96
C SER A 19 18.65 -4.73 -1.40
N VAL A 20 18.40 -4.27 -2.63
CA VAL A 20 17.09 -4.42 -3.27
C VAL A 20 16.79 -5.91 -3.46
N ALA A 21 15.60 -6.37 -3.10
CA ALA A 21 15.21 -7.76 -3.30
C ALA A 21 15.07 -8.10 -4.80
N GLN A 22 15.24 -9.37 -5.14
CA GLN A 22 15.10 -9.83 -6.52
C GLN A 22 13.67 -9.62 -7.02
N GLY A 23 13.53 -9.24 -8.30
CA GLY A 23 12.22 -8.94 -8.91
C GLY A 23 11.73 -7.51 -8.66
N HIS A 24 12.53 -6.69 -7.97
CA HIS A 24 12.28 -5.25 -7.81
C HIS A 24 13.12 -4.45 -8.79
N GLU A 25 12.73 -3.21 -9.06
CA GLU A 25 13.46 -2.29 -9.91
C GLU A 25 14.91 -2.11 -9.40
N GLY A 26 15.88 -2.29 -10.29
CA GLY A 26 17.30 -2.30 -9.96
C GLY A 26 17.87 -3.68 -9.58
N ASN A 27 17.03 -4.74 -9.47
CA ASN A 27 17.50 -6.11 -9.24
C ASN A 27 16.59 -7.14 -9.97
N LEU A 28 16.60 -7.06 -11.30
CA LEU A 28 15.90 -8.01 -12.19
C LEU A 28 16.91 -8.97 -12.82
N THR A 29 16.52 -10.22 -13.03
CA THR A 29 17.23 -11.11 -13.94
C THR A 29 16.97 -10.67 -15.39
N GLU A 30 17.81 -11.10 -16.33
CA GLU A 30 17.59 -10.85 -17.75
C GLU A 30 16.21 -11.33 -18.23
N GLN A 31 15.79 -12.51 -17.79
CA GLN A 31 14.47 -13.05 -18.09
C GLN A 31 13.34 -12.17 -17.51
N GLN A 32 13.47 -11.69 -16.27
CA GLN A 32 12.49 -10.80 -15.66
C GLN A 32 12.40 -9.46 -16.39
N GLN A 33 13.53 -8.91 -16.85
CA GLN A 33 13.55 -7.70 -17.64
C GLN A 33 12.85 -7.90 -18.99
N GLN A 34 13.11 -8.99 -19.71
CA GLN A 34 12.43 -9.32 -20.97
C GLN A 34 10.91 -9.46 -20.78
N ILE A 35 10.47 -10.07 -19.66
CA ILE A 35 9.04 -10.19 -19.35
C ILE A 35 8.44 -8.80 -19.07
N LEU A 36 9.11 -7.93 -18.32
CA LEU A 36 8.66 -6.57 -18.05
C LEU A 36 8.53 -5.76 -19.35
N ASP A 37 9.51 -5.86 -20.23
CA ASP A 37 9.50 -5.15 -21.52
C ASP A 37 8.35 -5.63 -22.40
N ALA A 38 8.13 -6.95 -22.49
CA ALA A 38 7.02 -7.53 -23.24
C ALA A 38 5.65 -7.19 -22.62
N PHE A 39 5.55 -7.14 -21.29
CA PHE A 39 4.34 -6.76 -20.57
C PHE A 39 4.00 -5.28 -20.82
N THR A 40 4.99 -4.40 -20.67
CA THR A 40 4.85 -2.96 -20.93
C THR A 40 4.42 -2.70 -22.37
N LYS A 41 5.09 -3.36 -23.34
CA LYS A 41 4.76 -3.23 -24.76
C LYS A 41 3.30 -3.60 -25.05
N GLU A 42 2.83 -4.72 -24.53
CA GLU A 42 1.46 -5.20 -24.74
C GLU A 42 0.42 -4.25 -24.11
N LEU A 43 0.70 -3.69 -22.93
CA LEU A 43 -0.16 -2.69 -22.30
C LEU A 43 -0.27 -1.39 -23.12
N VAL A 44 0.84 -0.96 -23.74
CA VAL A 44 0.87 0.21 -24.63
C VAL A 44 0.12 -0.06 -25.92
N GLU A 45 0.35 -1.20 -26.58
CA GLU A 45 -0.33 -1.61 -27.80
C GLU A 45 -1.86 -1.69 -27.61
N ASN A 46 -2.29 -2.17 -26.44
CA ASN A 46 -3.71 -2.22 -26.08
C ASN A 46 -4.25 -0.88 -25.52
N LYS A 47 -3.45 0.20 -25.53
CA LYS A 47 -3.82 1.54 -25.06
C LYS A 47 -4.29 1.56 -23.58
N ILE A 48 -3.79 0.66 -22.77
CA ILE A 48 -4.09 0.60 -21.33
C ILE A 48 -3.23 1.58 -20.56
N ILE A 49 -1.95 1.72 -20.96
CA ILE A 49 -1.01 2.70 -20.41
C ILE A 49 -0.38 3.54 -21.54
N SER A 50 0.19 4.70 -21.17
CA SER A 50 0.99 5.54 -22.07
C SER A 50 2.42 5.67 -21.52
N LEU A 51 3.39 5.70 -22.40
CA LEU A 51 4.78 6.00 -22.04
C LEU A 51 5.09 7.50 -22.12
N GLU A 52 4.35 8.25 -22.92
CA GLU A 52 4.59 9.69 -23.15
C GLU A 52 4.40 10.51 -21.84
N ASN A 53 3.40 10.13 -21.02
CA ASN A 53 3.09 10.77 -19.76
C ASN A 53 3.13 9.75 -18.61
N ALA A 54 4.11 8.83 -18.65
CA ALA A 54 4.22 7.78 -17.64
C ALA A 54 4.51 8.38 -16.26
N PRO A 55 3.72 8.04 -15.23
CA PRO A 55 4.03 8.49 -13.88
C PRO A 55 5.32 7.84 -13.37
N PRO A 56 6.06 8.51 -12.49
CA PRO A 56 7.37 8.03 -12.01
C PRO A 56 7.31 6.68 -11.27
N TYR A 57 6.12 6.26 -10.84
CA TYR A 57 5.91 4.97 -10.17
C TYR A 57 5.45 3.85 -11.13
N GLN A 58 5.33 4.11 -12.45
CA GLN A 58 4.75 3.13 -13.39
C GLN A 58 5.55 1.82 -13.43
N THR A 59 6.87 1.87 -13.55
CA THR A 59 7.72 0.68 -13.60
C THR A 59 7.57 -0.17 -12.33
N THR A 60 7.64 0.45 -11.17
CA THR A 60 7.46 -0.25 -9.88
C THR A 60 6.05 -0.83 -9.74
N GLN A 61 5.03 -0.14 -10.25
CA GLN A 61 3.67 -0.65 -10.29
C GLN A 61 3.57 -1.90 -11.16
N LEU A 62 4.06 -1.87 -12.39
CA LEU A 62 4.05 -3.03 -13.30
C LEU A 62 4.78 -4.24 -12.70
N LEU A 63 5.93 -4.00 -12.07
CA LEU A 63 6.68 -5.04 -11.38
C LEU A 63 5.92 -5.67 -10.21
N ARG A 64 5.10 -4.91 -9.47
CA ARG A 64 4.24 -5.49 -8.43
C ARG A 64 3.24 -6.51 -9.00
N PHE A 65 2.60 -6.19 -10.12
CA PHE A 65 1.69 -7.14 -10.79
C PHE A 65 2.42 -8.38 -11.30
N LEU A 66 3.60 -8.21 -11.87
CA LEU A 66 4.44 -9.33 -12.31
C LEU A 66 4.88 -10.21 -11.14
N ARG A 67 5.35 -9.63 -10.04
CA ARG A 67 5.73 -10.39 -8.82
C ARG A 67 4.53 -11.13 -8.23
N ALA A 68 3.38 -10.49 -8.14
CA ALA A 68 2.14 -11.10 -7.63
C ALA A 68 1.68 -12.31 -8.44
N ARG A 69 2.21 -12.49 -9.63
CA ARG A 69 1.93 -13.62 -10.53
C ARG A 69 3.19 -14.39 -10.92
N ASN A 70 4.25 -14.33 -10.10
CA ASN A 70 5.51 -15.02 -10.31
C ASN A 70 6.10 -14.79 -11.73
N PHE A 71 5.95 -13.59 -12.27
CA PHE A 71 6.34 -13.20 -13.62
C PHE A 71 5.62 -13.99 -14.74
N ASP A 72 4.46 -14.59 -14.46
CA ASP A 72 3.55 -15.03 -15.51
C ASP A 72 2.89 -13.80 -16.14
N LYS A 73 3.37 -13.42 -17.34
CA LYS A 73 2.91 -12.25 -18.06
C LYS A 73 1.41 -12.25 -18.32
N LYS A 74 0.83 -13.41 -18.68
CA LYS A 74 -0.61 -13.51 -18.99
C LYS A 74 -1.44 -13.29 -17.74
N ALA A 75 -1.10 -13.97 -16.65
CA ALA A 75 -1.81 -13.82 -15.38
C ALA A 75 -1.66 -12.39 -14.81
N ALA A 76 -0.49 -11.76 -14.98
CA ALA A 76 -0.27 -10.36 -14.61
C ALA A 76 -1.11 -9.40 -15.46
N MET A 77 -1.23 -9.65 -16.78
CA MET A 77 -2.08 -8.87 -17.69
C MET A 77 -3.54 -8.94 -17.27
N ASP A 78 -4.06 -10.13 -17.04
CA ASP A 78 -5.45 -10.34 -16.60
C ASP A 78 -5.74 -9.64 -15.26
N MET A 79 -4.76 -9.60 -14.35
CA MET A 79 -4.90 -8.90 -13.08
C MET A 79 -4.87 -7.39 -13.27
N TYR A 80 -3.94 -6.88 -14.07
CA TYR A 80 -3.77 -5.44 -14.32
C TYR A 80 -5.01 -4.85 -14.99
N VAL A 81 -5.54 -5.51 -16.04
CA VAL A 81 -6.75 -5.07 -16.74
C VAL A 81 -7.95 -4.98 -15.79
N ARG A 82 -8.17 -6.01 -14.96
CA ARG A 82 -9.25 -5.97 -13.95
C ARG A 82 -9.07 -4.85 -12.94
N THR A 83 -7.83 -4.57 -12.55
CA THR A 83 -7.53 -3.44 -11.67
C THR A 83 -7.89 -2.11 -12.34
N GLU A 84 -7.53 -1.90 -13.61
CA GLU A 84 -7.88 -0.68 -14.34
C GLU A 84 -9.39 -0.53 -14.54
N GLU A 85 -10.12 -1.62 -14.79
CA GLU A 85 -11.58 -1.62 -14.83
C GLU A 85 -12.19 -1.22 -13.48
N TRP A 86 -11.67 -1.78 -12.39
CA TRP A 86 -12.09 -1.41 -11.04
C TRP A 86 -11.78 0.06 -10.73
N ARG A 87 -10.59 0.57 -11.09
CA ARG A 87 -10.19 1.98 -10.92
C ARG A 87 -11.15 2.92 -11.64
N LYS A 88 -11.51 2.59 -12.89
CA LYS A 88 -12.50 3.34 -13.66
C LYS A 88 -13.89 3.31 -13.02
N LYS A 89 -14.32 2.12 -12.56
CA LYS A 89 -15.63 1.94 -11.93
C LYS A 89 -15.82 2.79 -10.68
N ILE A 90 -14.79 2.94 -9.85
CA ILE A 90 -14.86 3.74 -8.61
C ILE A 90 -14.42 5.19 -8.81
N ASP A 91 -14.02 5.56 -10.05
CA ASP A 91 -13.45 6.88 -10.37
C ASP A 91 -12.26 7.24 -9.45
N MET A 92 -11.25 6.36 -9.44
CA MET A 92 -10.12 6.45 -8.50
C MET A 92 -9.38 7.78 -8.58
N ASP A 93 -9.20 8.35 -9.76
CA ASP A 93 -8.48 9.61 -9.92
C ASP A 93 -9.23 10.77 -9.27
N ARG A 94 -10.54 10.82 -9.46
CA ARG A 94 -11.39 11.80 -8.79
C ARG A 94 -11.43 11.57 -7.27
N LEU A 95 -11.54 10.31 -6.83
CA LEU A 95 -11.46 9.99 -5.40
C LEU A 95 -10.13 10.43 -4.79
N TYR A 96 -9.01 10.21 -5.50
CA TYR A 96 -7.69 10.65 -5.04
C TYR A 96 -7.60 12.17 -4.85
N GLU A 97 -8.20 12.94 -5.76
CA GLU A 97 -8.14 14.41 -5.76
C GLU A 97 -9.14 15.05 -4.78
N GLU A 98 -10.36 14.51 -4.70
CA GLU A 98 -11.48 15.18 -4.04
C GLU A 98 -11.90 14.54 -2.72
N PHE A 99 -11.58 13.25 -2.47
CA PHE A 99 -12.09 12.54 -1.30
C PHE A 99 -11.50 13.07 -0.01
N SER A 100 -12.38 13.47 0.91
CA SER A 100 -12.01 13.87 2.26
C SER A 100 -12.74 13.01 3.30
N PHE A 101 -11.99 12.36 4.17
CA PHE A 101 -12.51 11.59 5.29
C PHE A 101 -12.64 12.48 6.51
N THR A 102 -13.65 13.35 6.50
CA THR A 102 -13.88 14.41 7.52
C THR A 102 -14.16 13.83 8.91
N GLU A 103 -14.75 12.64 8.98
CA GLU A 103 -15.07 11.90 10.21
C GLU A 103 -13.88 11.12 10.80
N ARG A 104 -12.68 11.22 10.23
CA ARG A 104 -11.47 10.50 10.65
C ARG A 104 -11.22 10.55 12.16
N ALA A 105 -11.32 11.72 12.75
CA ALA A 105 -11.05 11.91 14.20
C ALA A 105 -12.07 11.16 15.07
N GLN A 106 -13.34 11.13 14.66
CA GLN A 106 -14.40 10.42 15.38
C GLN A 106 -14.25 8.92 15.25
N VAL A 107 -14.04 8.44 14.02
CA VAL A 107 -13.83 7.02 13.71
C VAL A 107 -12.59 6.49 14.44
N ALA A 108 -11.49 7.25 14.47
CA ALA A 108 -10.29 6.87 15.20
C ALA A 108 -10.52 6.79 16.73
N ARG A 109 -11.34 7.67 17.30
CA ARG A 109 -11.73 7.64 18.71
C ARG A 109 -12.51 6.37 19.05
N TYR A 110 -13.26 5.83 18.12
CA TYR A 110 -14.03 4.58 18.28
C TYR A 110 -13.26 3.33 17.89
N GLY A 111 -11.92 3.43 17.76
CA GLY A 111 -11.03 2.30 17.58
C GLY A 111 -10.74 1.89 16.12
N TRP A 112 -11.21 2.64 15.14
CA TRP A 112 -10.85 2.40 13.74
C TRP A 112 -9.74 3.35 13.31
N ARG A 113 -8.49 2.94 13.44
CA ARG A 113 -7.31 3.75 13.14
C ARG A 113 -6.47 3.11 12.04
N MET A 114 -6.32 3.81 10.93
CA MET A 114 -5.53 3.36 9.78
C MET A 114 -4.71 4.56 9.28
N TYR A 115 -3.39 4.43 9.30
CA TYR A 115 -2.49 5.52 8.93
C TYR A 115 -1.07 5.04 8.67
N PHE A 116 -0.31 5.82 7.89
CA PHE A 116 1.12 5.66 7.76
C PHE A 116 1.86 6.46 8.83
N HIS A 117 2.90 5.88 9.43
CA HIS A 117 3.71 6.54 10.44
C HIS A 117 5.18 6.18 10.32
N LYS A 118 6.02 7.15 9.93
CA LYS A 118 7.46 6.97 9.80
C LYS A 118 7.86 5.85 8.82
N THR A 119 9.11 5.46 8.90
CA THR A 119 9.69 4.37 8.11
C THR A 119 10.38 3.36 9.02
N ASP A 120 10.50 2.13 8.55
CA ASP A 120 11.32 1.11 9.18
C ASP A 120 12.83 1.33 8.89
N ARG A 121 13.67 0.42 9.38
CA ARG A 121 15.14 0.48 9.15
C ARG A 121 15.54 0.29 7.69
N MET A 122 14.63 -0.25 6.89
CA MET A 122 14.80 -0.46 5.46
C MET A 122 14.32 0.76 4.63
N GLY A 123 13.85 1.83 5.28
CA GLY A 123 13.28 3.00 4.61
C GLY A 123 11.86 2.80 4.11
N ARG A 124 11.21 1.64 4.37
CA ARG A 124 9.83 1.37 3.96
C ARG A 124 8.85 2.10 4.88
N PRO A 125 7.78 2.71 4.34
CA PRO A 125 6.77 3.33 5.19
C PRO A 125 6.06 2.27 6.05
N ILE A 126 5.73 2.63 7.30
CA ILE A 126 5.01 1.75 8.22
C ILE A 126 3.53 2.08 8.13
N PHE A 127 2.71 1.11 7.68
CA PHE A 127 1.26 1.20 7.66
C PHE A 127 0.68 0.53 8.90
N ILE A 128 -0.01 1.31 9.72
CA ILE A 128 -0.58 0.85 10.98
C ILE A 128 -2.09 0.74 10.83
N GLN A 129 -2.61 -0.46 11.10
CA GLN A 129 -4.03 -0.74 11.28
C GLN A 129 -4.25 -1.10 12.75
N ASP A 130 -4.76 -0.15 13.51
CA ASP A 130 -5.02 -0.36 14.94
C ASP A 130 -6.54 -0.41 15.17
N LEU A 131 -7.01 -1.62 15.42
CA LEU A 131 -8.42 -1.95 15.71
C LEU A 131 -8.62 -2.27 17.19
N SER A 132 -7.65 -1.94 18.05
CA SER A 132 -7.77 -2.16 19.49
C SER A 132 -8.92 -1.32 20.07
N GLY A 133 -9.79 -1.98 20.83
CA GLY A 133 -10.96 -1.33 21.44
C GLY A 133 -12.03 -0.87 20.43
N LEU A 134 -12.10 -1.50 19.25
CA LEU A 134 -13.06 -1.17 18.21
C LEU A 134 -14.51 -1.31 18.69
N ASP A 135 -15.25 -0.21 18.60
CA ASP A 135 -16.70 -0.11 18.80
C ASP A 135 -17.38 0.12 17.45
N THR A 136 -17.84 -0.97 16.84
CA THR A 136 -18.42 -0.94 15.49
C THR A 136 -19.71 -0.13 15.41
N GLU A 137 -20.54 -0.17 16.46
CA GLU A 137 -21.79 0.59 16.49
C GLU A 137 -21.52 2.08 16.45
N LYS A 138 -20.58 2.55 17.27
CA LYS A 138 -20.17 3.96 17.26
C LYS A 138 -19.47 4.37 15.98
N VAL A 139 -18.62 3.51 15.40
CA VAL A 139 -18.02 3.77 14.10
C VAL A 139 -19.08 4.01 13.05
N PHE A 140 -20.05 3.08 12.90
CA PHE A 140 -21.09 3.20 11.89
C PHE A 140 -22.22 4.18 12.24
N SER A 141 -22.21 4.79 13.44
CA SER A 141 -23.06 5.94 13.76
C SER A 141 -22.54 7.26 13.15
N VAL A 142 -21.26 7.33 12.76
CA VAL A 142 -20.62 8.57 12.26
C VAL A 142 -20.10 8.46 10.84
N THR A 143 -20.01 7.24 10.27
CA THR A 143 -19.56 7.01 8.90
C THR A 143 -20.29 5.81 8.28
N THR A 144 -20.04 5.56 6.99
CA THR A 144 -20.55 4.38 6.28
C THR A 144 -19.41 3.42 5.93
N ALA A 145 -19.77 2.16 5.68
CA ALA A 145 -18.82 1.17 5.20
C ALA A 145 -18.15 1.59 3.88
N ASP A 146 -18.91 2.17 2.95
CA ASP A 146 -18.38 2.62 1.67
C ASP A 146 -17.34 3.73 1.84
N ARG A 147 -17.56 4.68 2.77
CA ARG A 147 -16.59 5.73 3.06
C ARG A 147 -15.32 5.19 3.71
N ILE A 148 -15.42 4.14 4.53
CA ILE A 148 -14.24 3.43 5.07
C ILE A 148 -13.48 2.75 3.94
N VAL A 149 -14.17 2.07 3.03
CA VAL A 149 -13.57 1.42 1.84
C VAL A 149 -12.89 2.47 0.94
N GLN A 150 -13.56 3.59 0.65
CA GLN A 150 -12.99 4.69 -0.13
C GLN A 150 -11.74 5.28 0.56
N ASN A 151 -11.81 5.55 1.87
CA ASN A 151 -10.65 6.04 2.63
C ASN A 151 -9.47 5.07 2.60
N PHE A 152 -9.73 3.77 2.64
CA PHE A 152 -8.69 2.75 2.52
C PHE A 152 -8.03 2.78 1.14
N ALA A 153 -8.84 2.75 0.07
CA ALA A 153 -8.35 2.80 -1.30
C ALA A 153 -7.54 4.08 -1.59
N VAL A 154 -8.05 5.25 -1.18
CA VAL A 154 -7.34 6.52 -1.32
C VAL A 154 -6.05 6.56 -0.49
N THR A 155 -6.03 5.98 0.70
CA THR A 155 -4.82 5.88 1.53
C THR A 155 -3.73 5.07 0.84
N LEU A 156 -4.09 3.96 0.18
CA LEU A 156 -3.16 3.14 -0.59
C LEU A 156 -2.71 3.83 -1.88
N GLU A 157 -3.61 4.56 -2.53
CA GLU A 157 -3.28 5.34 -3.73
C GLU A 157 -2.26 6.44 -3.42
N HIS A 158 -2.40 7.17 -2.31
CA HIS A 158 -1.38 8.10 -1.82
C HIS A 158 -0.05 7.42 -1.49
N ALA A 159 -0.08 6.16 -1.02
CA ALA A 159 1.16 5.43 -0.80
C ALA A 159 1.89 5.16 -2.12
N VAL A 160 1.17 4.74 -3.15
CA VAL A 160 1.74 4.44 -4.47
C VAL A 160 2.22 5.70 -5.18
N ARG A 161 1.40 6.75 -5.22
CA ARG A 161 1.70 7.97 -5.99
C ARG A 161 2.74 8.88 -5.34
N GLU A 162 2.86 8.85 -4.01
CA GLU A 162 3.67 9.84 -3.29
C GLU A 162 4.65 9.22 -2.30
N ARG A 163 4.17 8.36 -1.37
CA ARG A 163 4.98 7.91 -0.22
C ARG A 163 6.14 7.04 -0.63
N TYR A 164 5.93 6.09 -1.54
CA TYR A 164 7.00 5.22 -2.01
C TYR A 164 8.06 6.01 -2.78
N LEU A 165 7.67 7.02 -3.56
CA LEU A 165 8.62 7.90 -4.23
C LEU A 165 9.46 8.70 -3.23
N ALA A 166 8.82 9.28 -2.20
CA ALA A 166 9.52 9.99 -1.14
C ALA A 166 10.45 9.08 -0.34
N CYS A 167 10.01 7.86 -0.03
CA CYS A 167 10.83 6.85 0.65
C CYS A 167 12.00 6.40 -0.24
N THR A 168 11.79 6.21 -1.54
CA THR A 168 12.83 5.89 -2.53
C THR A 168 13.90 6.98 -2.56
N ALA A 169 13.50 8.23 -2.69
CA ALA A 169 14.42 9.37 -2.68
C ALA A 169 15.22 9.46 -1.37
N SER A 170 14.56 9.24 -0.23
CA SER A 170 15.22 9.28 1.09
C SER A 170 16.15 8.10 1.34
N ALA A 171 15.80 6.91 0.86
CA ALA A 171 16.57 5.67 1.08
C ALA A 171 17.71 5.49 0.05
N GLY A 172 17.72 6.26 -1.05
CA GLY A 172 18.67 6.10 -2.16
C GLY A 172 18.55 4.76 -2.90
N ARG A 173 17.40 4.11 -2.81
CA ARG A 173 17.06 2.85 -3.47
C ARG A 173 15.55 2.73 -3.64
N THR A 174 15.10 1.91 -4.57
CA THR A 174 13.67 1.67 -4.78
C THR A 174 12.99 1.13 -3.51
N VAL A 175 11.90 1.79 -3.11
CA VAL A 175 10.97 1.40 -2.06
C VAL A 175 9.58 1.36 -2.67
N ASP A 176 9.01 0.17 -2.81
CA ASP A 176 7.72 -0.06 -3.46
C ASP A 176 6.78 -0.97 -2.66
N ASP A 177 7.14 -1.21 -1.39
CA ASP A 177 6.35 -1.95 -0.40
C ASP A 177 6.32 -1.22 0.95
N ASN A 178 5.51 -1.71 1.88
CA ASN A 178 5.44 -1.21 3.26
C ASN A 178 5.58 -2.31 4.30
N LEU A 179 5.94 -1.92 5.53
CA LEU A 179 5.75 -2.74 6.72
C LEU A 179 4.32 -2.51 7.25
N MET A 180 3.50 -3.56 7.31
CA MET A 180 2.16 -3.49 7.89
C MET A 180 2.18 -3.97 9.36
N ILE A 181 1.58 -3.18 10.23
CA ILE A 181 1.33 -3.54 11.63
C ILE A 181 -0.19 -3.59 11.83
N LEU A 182 -0.69 -4.77 12.20
CA LEU A 182 -2.10 -4.98 12.52
C LEU A 182 -2.26 -5.23 14.03
N ASN A 183 -2.88 -4.28 14.73
CA ASN A 183 -3.21 -4.44 16.14
C ASN A 183 -4.71 -4.78 16.30
N VAL A 184 -4.97 -5.97 16.79
CA VAL A 184 -6.33 -6.50 17.07
C VAL A 184 -6.55 -6.75 18.56
N GLN A 185 -5.76 -6.16 19.43
CA GLN A 185 -5.85 -6.36 20.88
C GLN A 185 -7.24 -5.97 21.40
N GLY A 186 -7.87 -6.89 22.14
CA GLY A 186 -9.20 -6.66 22.69
C GLY A 186 -10.34 -6.74 21.67
N LEU A 187 -10.07 -7.12 20.42
CA LEU A 187 -11.12 -7.38 19.44
C LEU A 187 -11.84 -8.69 19.81
N GLY A 188 -13.08 -8.58 20.29
CA GLY A 188 -13.91 -9.73 20.65
C GLY A 188 -14.28 -10.57 19.42
N LEU A 189 -14.49 -11.89 19.63
CA LEU A 189 -14.92 -12.78 18.55
C LEU A 189 -16.23 -12.33 17.90
N SER A 190 -17.19 -11.84 18.69
CA SER A 190 -18.46 -11.29 18.17
C SER A 190 -18.24 -10.10 17.26
N THR A 191 -17.37 -9.16 17.65
CA THR A 191 -16.99 -8.00 16.84
C THR A 191 -16.29 -8.44 15.57
N PHE A 192 -15.35 -9.39 15.67
CA PHE A 192 -14.67 -9.96 14.50
C PHE A 192 -15.67 -10.58 13.51
N TRP A 193 -16.63 -11.38 13.99
CA TRP A 193 -17.64 -11.99 13.13
C TRP A 193 -18.58 -10.96 12.49
N SER A 194 -18.99 -9.93 13.22
CA SER A 194 -19.81 -8.84 12.66
C SER A 194 -19.07 -8.05 11.58
N MET A 195 -17.76 -7.93 11.70
CA MET A 195 -16.90 -7.21 10.76
C MET A 195 -16.35 -8.07 9.61
N LYS A 196 -16.51 -9.41 9.70
CA LYS A 196 -15.87 -10.35 8.76
C LYS A 196 -16.04 -9.96 7.30
N ASN A 197 -17.25 -9.65 6.87
CA ASN A 197 -17.52 -9.30 5.47
C ASN A 197 -16.81 -8.00 5.05
N LYS A 198 -16.75 -7.00 5.93
CA LYS A 198 -16.08 -5.74 5.66
C LYS A 198 -14.55 -5.89 5.65
N LEU A 199 -14.00 -6.68 6.56
CA LEU A 199 -12.58 -7.01 6.54
C LEU A 199 -12.20 -7.77 5.27
N GLN A 200 -13.03 -8.72 4.82
CA GLN A 200 -12.82 -9.44 3.57
C GLN A 200 -12.90 -8.51 2.35
N GLU A 201 -13.79 -7.53 2.34
CA GLU A 201 -13.87 -6.52 1.28
C GLU A 201 -12.60 -5.67 1.23
N LEU A 202 -12.11 -5.17 2.37
CA LEU A 202 -10.87 -4.40 2.46
C LEU A 202 -9.64 -5.21 2.02
N LEU A 203 -9.54 -6.46 2.49
CA LEU A 203 -8.47 -7.37 2.06
C LEU A 203 -8.57 -7.68 0.56
N GLY A 204 -9.79 -7.87 0.03
CA GLY A 204 -10.01 -8.06 -1.39
C GLY A 204 -9.57 -6.88 -2.24
N ILE A 205 -9.75 -5.64 -1.77
CA ILE A 205 -9.23 -4.45 -2.45
C ILE A 205 -7.69 -4.49 -2.49
N LEU A 206 -7.06 -4.80 -1.36
CA LEU A 206 -5.61 -4.90 -1.26
C LEU A 206 -5.08 -5.97 -2.22
N ASP A 207 -5.59 -7.19 -2.10
CA ASP A 207 -5.07 -8.35 -2.84
C ASP A 207 -5.30 -8.26 -4.35
N ASN A 208 -6.44 -7.68 -4.77
CA ASN A 208 -6.82 -7.64 -6.17
C ASN A 208 -6.28 -6.40 -6.90
N ASN A 209 -6.18 -5.25 -6.23
CA ASN A 209 -5.91 -3.98 -6.90
C ASN A 209 -4.61 -3.29 -6.47
N PHE A 210 -4.06 -3.71 -5.33
CA PHE A 210 -2.80 -3.18 -4.80
C PHE A 210 -1.86 -4.33 -4.43
N PRO A 211 -1.47 -5.18 -5.41
CA PRO A 211 -0.64 -6.35 -5.13
C PRO A 211 0.73 -5.94 -4.59
N GLU A 212 1.31 -6.81 -3.77
CA GLU A 212 2.69 -6.70 -3.27
C GLU A 212 3.00 -5.40 -2.50
N LEU A 213 1.96 -4.67 -2.00
CA LEU A 213 2.20 -3.49 -1.16
C LEU A 213 2.67 -3.88 0.25
N SER A 214 2.22 -5.01 0.79
CA SER A 214 2.65 -5.48 2.10
C SER A 214 3.84 -6.41 1.96
N GLY A 215 5.04 -5.88 2.14
CA GLY A 215 6.26 -6.68 2.13
C GLY A 215 6.44 -7.54 3.38
N ARG A 216 5.85 -7.15 4.53
CA ARG A 216 5.84 -7.91 5.78
C ARG A 216 4.64 -7.49 6.64
N VAL A 217 3.93 -8.47 7.20
CA VAL A 217 2.84 -8.26 8.18
C VAL A 217 3.32 -8.72 9.55
N GLN A 218 3.09 -7.92 10.61
CA GLN A 218 3.38 -8.23 12.01
C GLN A 218 2.17 -7.93 12.90
#